data_204ae1d84d2a73af80f68fd845576037
#
_entry.id   204ae1d84d2a73af80f68fd845576037
#
_cell.length_a   1.000
_cell.length_b   1.000
_cell.length_c   1.000
_cell.angle_alpha   90.00
_cell.angle_beta   90.00
_cell.angle_gamma   90.00
#
_symmetry.space_group_name_H-M   'P 1'
#
loop_
_entity.id
_entity.type
_entity.pdbx_description
1 polymer ?
#
loop_
_entity_poly.entity_id
_entity_poly.type
_entity_poly.pdbx_seq_one_letter_code
_entity_poly.pdbx_strand_id
1 'polypeptide(L)'
;MIDFKFLQKILPRIYSFLPFYLAPGFSLPPVQAFFEVTYRCNLRCEMCHYLEIIEETETKQTYKNEMSGEEVKKAISKLPWFSLITFTGGEAFMKNDFMEILEFATQKHKVHIITNGTTLSEKVVQDLLRLRLKSVWGSGLFYMGVSLEGGEALHDSITTVPGSFKKTTQGLERLVARRKELKSRFPLIHVTCVINRGNVRELVPLYEYANELGVNVANYVLSSPATYWHGKDYDQDERLQRPTAPVEEIEPKLLRGQLQLLQEKSAVGTTQLRFSPNYITVDEIVRYYSNQSSYQDYRCYIPWTKVAFSAYGDVFSCPHYRAGNVEDRSMAWQSERIRDFRVKLKKEGIFPGCLGCCQSEYIGSMAREVVTEDRVQRVKFSKTQESDCVIPAFRREIPGEHTGYES
;
A
#
# COMPACT_ATOMS: atom_id res chain seq x y z
N MET A 1 -20.97 -15.03 21.68
CA MET A 1 -20.00 -15.68 20.76
C MET A 1 -19.23 -14.56 20.08
N ILE A 2 -17.90 -14.50 20.27
CA ILE A 2 -17.08 -13.46 19.62
C ILE A 2 -17.10 -13.73 18.13
N ASP A 3 -17.50 -12.74 17.33
CA ASP A 3 -17.56 -12.87 15.86
C ASP A 3 -16.15 -13.18 15.32
N PHE A 4 -16.02 -14.35 14.69
CA PHE A 4 -14.76 -14.81 14.14
C PHE A 4 -14.16 -13.85 13.09
N LYS A 5 -15.02 -13.09 12.37
CA LYS A 5 -14.60 -12.02 11.45
C LYS A 5 -13.98 -10.83 12.20
N PHE A 6 -14.44 -10.57 13.42
CA PHE A 6 -13.88 -9.55 14.29
C PHE A 6 -12.48 -9.95 14.80
N LEU A 7 -12.31 -11.21 15.23
CA LEU A 7 -11.00 -11.73 15.62
C LEU A 7 -9.97 -11.68 14.48
N GLN A 8 -10.36 -12.01 13.27
CA GLN A 8 -9.47 -11.95 12.10
C GLN A 8 -8.99 -10.53 11.76
N LYS A 9 -9.74 -9.50 12.13
CA LYS A 9 -9.35 -8.10 11.94
C LYS A 9 -8.50 -7.57 13.09
N ILE A 10 -8.73 -8.05 14.32
CA ILE A 10 -8.08 -7.54 15.53
C ILE A 10 -6.75 -8.24 15.78
N LEU A 11 -6.65 -9.56 15.59
CA LEU A 11 -5.43 -10.31 15.87
C LEU A 11 -4.18 -9.77 15.14
N PRO A 12 -4.21 -9.46 13.83
CA PRO A 12 -3.06 -8.86 13.17
C PRO A 12 -2.69 -7.47 13.71
N ARG A 13 -3.70 -6.70 14.16
CA ARG A 13 -3.47 -5.40 14.78
C ARG A 13 -2.85 -5.53 16.16
N ILE A 14 -3.38 -6.42 16.99
CA ILE A 14 -2.79 -6.69 18.32
C ILE A 14 -1.35 -7.18 18.15
N TYR A 15 -1.10 -8.10 17.24
CA TYR A 15 0.22 -8.61 16.94
C TYR A 15 1.22 -7.50 16.61
N SER A 16 0.82 -6.55 15.79
CA SER A 16 1.70 -5.48 15.31
C SER A 16 1.80 -4.31 16.30
N PHE A 17 0.70 -3.97 16.98
CA PHE A 17 0.64 -2.82 17.88
C PHE A 17 1.13 -3.12 19.29
N LEU A 18 1.02 -4.35 19.75
CA LEU A 18 1.48 -4.71 21.08
C LEU A 18 2.95 -4.35 21.33
N PRO A 19 3.91 -4.71 20.44
CA PRO A 19 5.29 -4.24 20.58
C PRO A 19 5.42 -2.73 20.55
N PHE A 20 4.68 -2.04 19.68
CA PHE A 20 4.70 -0.58 19.60
C PHE A 20 4.39 0.09 20.95
N TYR A 21 3.41 -0.41 21.69
CA TYR A 21 3.01 0.17 22.96
C TYR A 21 3.89 -0.27 24.14
N LEU A 22 4.25 -1.54 24.23
CA LEU A 22 4.93 -2.13 25.39
C LEU A 22 6.46 -2.05 25.32
N ALA A 23 7.04 -2.18 24.14
CA ALA A 23 8.48 -2.24 23.93
C ALA A 23 8.86 -1.63 22.57
N PRO A 24 8.84 -0.30 22.42
CA PRO A 24 8.88 0.36 21.12
C PRO A 24 10.13 0.05 20.27
N GLY A 25 11.25 -0.25 20.86
CA GLY A 25 12.44 -0.71 20.13
C GLY A 25 12.31 -2.12 19.57
N PHE A 26 11.46 -2.96 20.16
CA PHE A 26 11.24 -4.34 19.75
C PHE A 26 10.11 -4.44 18.72
N SER A 27 10.14 -5.46 17.89
CA SER A 27 9.04 -5.84 17.00
C SER A 27 8.98 -7.35 16.84
N LEU A 28 7.78 -7.86 16.65
CA LEU A 28 7.56 -9.23 16.19
C LEU A 28 7.93 -9.35 14.69
N PRO A 29 8.11 -10.56 14.15
CA PRO A 29 8.40 -10.73 12.73
C PRO A 29 7.37 -10.02 11.81
N PRO A 30 7.77 -9.53 10.63
CA PRO A 30 6.91 -8.70 9.78
C PRO A 30 5.69 -9.47 9.28
N VAL A 31 4.52 -8.83 9.27
CA VAL A 31 3.28 -9.39 8.70
C VAL A 31 3.17 -9.16 7.21
N GLN A 32 3.99 -8.27 6.64
CA GLN A 32 4.07 -8.01 5.21
C GLN A 32 5.52 -7.74 4.81
N ALA A 33 5.92 -8.31 3.68
CA ALA A 33 7.23 -8.08 3.06
C ALA A 33 7.04 -7.62 1.62
N PHE A 34 7.63 -6.48 1.28
CA PHE A 34 7.68 -5.95 -0.06
C PHE A 34 9.00 -6.38 -0.72
N PHE A 35 8.92 -6.85 -1.96
CA PHE A 35 10.06 -7.15 -2.80
C PHE A 35 9.99 -6.30 -4.06
N GLU A 36 10.93 -5.37 -4.19
CA GLU A 36 11.20 -4.65 -5.43
C GLU A 36 12.11 -5.56 -6.26
N VAL A 37 11.49 -6.44 -7.06
CA VAL A 37 12.23 -7.54 -7.71
C VAL A 37 13.11 -7.08 -8.85
N THR A 38 12.84 -5.91 -9.43
CA THR A 38 13.64 -5.28 -10.49
C THR A 38 13.36 -3.79 -10.55
N TYR A 39 14.32 -2.99 -11.02
CA TYR A 39 14.10 -1.58 -11.36
C TYR A 39 13.92 -1.33 -12.85
N ARG A 40 13.81 -2.40 -13.65
CA ARG A 40 13.36 -2.25 -15.04
C ARG A 40 11.87 -1.95 -15.09
N CYS A 41 11.48 -1.01 -15.94
CA CYS A 41 10.09 -0.67 -16.18
C CYS A 41 9.91 -0.25 -17.65
N ASN A 42 8.78 -0.59 -18.23
CA ASN A 42 8.41 -0.20 -19.58
C ASN A 42 7.57 1.09 -19.64
N LEU A 43 7.37 1.77 -18.51
CA LEU A 43 6.73 3.07 -18.39
C LEU A 43 7.68 4.09 -17.74
N ARG A 44 7.36 5.40 -17.89
CA ARG A 44 8.12 6.51 -17.32
C ARG A 44 7.16 7.52 -16.68
N CYS A 45 6.38 7.03 -15.70
CA CYS A 45 5.36 7.83 -15.05
C CYS A 45 5.99 9.04 -14.33
N GLU A 46 5.47 10.24 -14.60
CA GLU A 46 5.99 11.51 -14.07
C GLU A 46 6.03 11.54 -12.52
N MET A 47 5.03 10.92 -11.86
CA MET A 47 4.96 10.87 -10.39
C MET A 47 5.67 9.65 -9.78
N CYS A 48 6.41 8.87 -10.57
CA CYS A 48 7.01 7.63 -10.10
C CYS A 48 8.18 7.90 -9.15
N HIS A 49 8.09 7.40 -7.92
CA HIS A 49 9.17 7.49 -6.95
C HIS A 49 10.44 6.75 -7.36
N TYR A 50 10.32 5.81 -8.30
CA TYR A 50 11.43 5.01 -8.81
C TYR A 50 12.02 5.57 -10.10
N LEU A 51 11.50 6.67 -10.66
CA LEU A 51 11.87 7.13 -12.01
C LEU A 51 13.39 7.31 -12.14
N GLU A 52 14.01 8.01 -11.20
CA GLU A 52 15.46 8.24 -11.20
C GLU A 52 16.26 6.93 -11.22
N ILE A 53 15.89 5.97 -10.35
CA ILE A 53 16.62 4.68 -10.29
C ILE A 53 16.32 3.79 -11.50
N ILE A 54 15.11 3.89 -12.09
CA ILE A 54 14.77 3.19 -13.34
C ILE A 54 15.67 3.68 -14.47
N GLU A 55 15.82 4.99 -14.63
CA GLU A 55 16.66 5.60 -15.66
C GLU A 55 18.14 5.30 -15.44
N GLU A 56 18.63 5.39 -14.20
CA GLU A 56 19.99 4.97 -13.85
C GLU A 56 20.24 3.50 -14.13
N THR A 57 19.28 2.64 -13.78
CA THR A 57 19.40 1.18 -13.97
C THR A 57 19.53 0.83 -15.44
N GLU A 58 18.77 1.48 -16.32
CA GLU A 58 18.87 1.26 -17.76
C GLU A 58 20.15 1.84 -18.35
N THR A 59 20.46 3.11 -18.05
CA THR A 59 21.62 3.81 -18.58
C THR A 59 22.95 3.14 -18.18
N LYS A 60 23.07 2.74 -16.90
CA LYS A 60 24.26 2.11 -16.34
C LYS A 60 24.23 0.58 -16.40
N GLN A 61 23.13 -0.01 -16.89
CA GLN A 61 22.90 -1.46 -16.92
C GLN A 61 23.05 -2.15 -15.54
N THR A 62 22.74 -1.44 -14.47
CA THR A 62 22.89 -1.95 -13.10
C THR A 62 21.87 -3.05 -12.75
N TYR A 63 20.87 -3.29 -13.61
CA TYR A 63 19.96 -4.44 -13.49
C TYR A 63 20.71 -5.79 -13.49
N LYS A 64 21.95 -5.85 -13.97
CA LYS A 64 22.81 -7.05 -13.91
C LYS A 64 23.22 -7.39 -12.48
N ASN A 65 23.17 -6.43 -11.57
CA ASN A 65 23.51 -6.58 -10.16
C ASN A 65 22.26 -6.81 -9.28
N GLU A 66 21.06 -6.90 -9.89
CA GLU A 66 19.86 -7.24 -9.16
C GLU A 66 19.92 -8.68 -8.64
N MET A 67 19.31 -8.92 -7.49
CA MET A 67 19.19 -10.28 -6.93
C MET A 67 18.66 -11.24 -7.99
N SER A 68 19.31 -12.38 -8.10
CA SER A 68 18.80 -13.52 -8.87
C SER A 68 17.51 -14.06 -8.26
N GLY A 69 16.75 -14.83 -9.04
CA GLY A 69 15.55 -15.49 -8.52
C GLY A 69 15.82 -16.37 -7.31
N GLU A 70 16.96 -17.05 -7.26
CA GLU A 70 17.35 -17.90 -6.13
C GLU A 70 17.63 -17.08 -4.86
N GLU A 71 18.28 -15.92 -4.98
CA GLU A 71 18.50 -15.01 -3.85
C GLU A 71 17.17 -14.45 -3.32
N VAL A 72 16.24 -14.06 -4.21
CA VAL A 72 14.90 -13.63 -3.82
C VAL A 72 14.14 -14.76 -3.12
N LYS A 73 14.16 -16.00 -3.67
CA LYS A 73 13.52 -17.16 -3.04
C LYS A 73 14.14 -17.47 -1.66
N LYS A 74 15.47 -17.35 -1.55
CA LYS A 74 16.19 -17.50 -0.27
C LYS A 74 15.76 -16.44 0.75
N ALA A 75 15.58 -15.20 0.34
CA ALA A 75 15.07 -14.14 1.22
C ALA A 75 13.62 -14.41 1.66
N ILE A 76 12.74 -14.82 0.75
CA ILE A 76 11.36 -15.22 1.03
C ILE A 76 11.31 -16.38 2.03
N SER A 77 12.18 -17.38 1.90
CA SER A 77 12.18 -18.55 2.78
C SER A 77 12.54 -18.23 4.24
N LYS A 78 13.18 -17.09 4.51
CA LYS A 78 13.48 -16.62 5.87
C LYS A 78 12.27 -15.94 6.55
N LEU A 79 11.21 -15.64 5.81
CA LEU A 79 10.03 -14.95 6.33
C LEU A 79 9.04 -15.93 6.98
N PRO A 80 8.29 -15.49 8.00
CA PRO A 80 7.21 -16.29 8.57
C PRO A 80 6.16 -16.65 7.52
N TRP A 81 5.60 -17.85 7.61
CA TRP A 81 4.58 -18.35 6.67
C TRP A 81 3.33 -17.45 6.56
N PHE A 82 3.04 -16.69 7.60
CA PHE A 82 1.89 -15.78 7.65
C PHE A 82 2.15 -14.42 7.01
N SER A 83 3.42 -14.10 6.66
CA SER A 83 3.74 -12.83 6.00
C SER A 83 3.10 -12.77 4.61
N LEU A 84 2.42 -11.67 4.33
CA LEU A 84 1.97 -11.34 2.98
C LEU A 84 3.18 -10.90 2.16
N ILE A 85 3.48 -11.59 1.09
CA ILE A 85 4.53 -11.18 0.15
C ILE A 85 3.93 -10.24 -0.89
N THR A 86 4.48 -9.04 -1.02
CA THR A 86 4.07 -8.06 -2.03
C THR A 86 5.21 -7.86 -3.02
N PHE A 87 4.98 -8.19 -4.27
CA PHE A 87 5.91 -7.93 -5.37
C PHE A 87 5.61 -6.59 -6.02
N THR A 88 6.66 -5.81 -6.22
CA THR A 88 6.66 -4.48 -6.83
C THR A 88 8.05 -4.20 -7.44
N GLY A 89 8.41 -2.94 -7.64
CA GLY A 89 9.68 -2.48 -8.19
C GLY A 89 9.43 -1.43 -9.27
N GLY A 90 10.14 -1.50 -10.37
CA GLY A 90 9.76 -0.86 -11.62
C GLY A 90 8.48 -1.54 -12.13
N GLU A 91 8.63 -2.57 -12.97
CA GLU A 91 7.51 -3.47 -13.31
C GLU A 91 7.97 -4.92 -13.08
N ALA A 92 7.33 -5.60 -12.14
CA ALA A 92 7.75 -6.94 -11.70
C ALA A 92 7.83 -7.95 -12.87
N PHE A 93 6.91 -7.86 -13.83
CA PHE A 93 6.89 -8.73 -15.01
C PHE A 93 8.02 -8.46 -16.01
N MET A 94 8.84 -7.42 -15.82
CA MET A 94 10.06 -7.18 -16.60
C MET A 94 11.24 -8.02 -16.12
N LYS A 95 11.16 -8.67 -14.96
CA LYS A 95 12.14 -9.62 -14.47
C LYS A 95 11.91 -11.00 -15.11
N ASN A 96 12.92 -11.54 -15.78
CA ASN A 96 12.77 -12.73 -16.63
C ASN A 96 12.29 -13.97 -15.84
N ASP A 97 12.78 -14.14 -14.62
CA ASP A 97 12.47 -15.26 -13.71
C ASP A 97 11.35 -14.94 -12.70
N PHE A 98 10.60 -13.85 -12.92
CA PHE A 98 9.55 -13.43 -11.98
C PHE A 98 8.47 -14.50 -11.77
N MET A 99 8.05 -15.19 -12.82
CA MET A 99 7.01 -16.22 -12.69
C MET A 99 7.46 -17.41 -11.83
N GLU A 100 8.74 -17.77 -11.88
CA GLU A 100 9.32 -18.82 -11.02
C GLU A 100 9.39 -18.37 -9.56
N ILE A 101 9.77 -17.10 -9.31
CA ILE A 101 9.76 -16.49 -7.97
C ILE A 101 8.32 -16.46 -7.42
N LEU A 102 7.35 -16.07 -8.24
CA LEU A 102 5.94 -16.01 -7.88
C LEU A 102 5.39 -17.40 -7.52
N GLU A 103 5.67 -18.41 -8.33
CA GLU A 103 5.27 -19.78 -8.08
C GLU A 103 5.83 -20.28 -6.74
N PHE A 104 7.11 -20.05 -6.48
CA PHE A 104 7.74 -20.38 -5.21
C PHE A 104 7.05 -19.69 -4.01
N ALA A 105 6.82 -18.38 -4.11
CA ALA A 105 6.19 -17.60 -3.03
C ALA A 105 4.76 -18.10 -2.73
N THR A 106 3.98 -18.40 -3.78
CA THR A 106 2.58 -18.84 -3.63
C THR A 106 2.41 -20.22 -3.01
N GLN A 107 3.48 -21.02 -2.92
CA GLN A 107 3.41 -22.33 -2.23
C GLN A 107 3.23 -22.18 -0.71
N LYS A 108 3.77 -21.12 -0.11
CA LYS A 108 3.78 -20.95 1.36
C LYS A 108 3.10 -19.68 1.85
N HIS A 109 3.02 -18.65 1.01
CA HIS A 109 2.57 -17.32 1.39
C HIS A 109 1.31 -16.90 0.62
N LYS A 110 0.56 -15.99 1.21
CA LYS A 110 -0.36 -15.15 0.45
C LYS A 110 0.47 -14.12 -0.31
N VAL A 111 0.15 -13.90 -1.57
CA VAL A 111 0.91 -13.03 -2.44
C VAL A 111 0.04 -11.88 -2.97
N HIS A 112 0.62 -10.72 -3.04
CA HIS A 112 0.10 -9.51 -3.65
C HIS A 112 1.08 -9.07 -4.75
N ILE A 113 0.57 -8.68 -5.91
CA ILE A 113 1.35 -8.10 -7.00
C ILE A 113 0.84 -6.70 -7.28
N ILE A 114 1.76 -5.75 -7.44
CA ILE A 114 1.49 -4.40 -7.94
C ILE A 114 2.13 -4.32 -9.32
N THR A 115 1.33 -3.96 -10.34
CA THR A 115 1.75 -3.92 -11.75
C THR A 115 1.10 -2.75 -12.47
N ASN A 116 1.75 -2.28 -13.52
CA ASN A 116 1.16 -1.33 -14.46
C ASN A 116 0.15 -2.00 -15.43
N GLY A 117 0.07 -3.33 -15.43
CA GLY A 117 -0.91 -4.10 -16.19
C GLY A 117 -0.63 -4.26 -17.68
N THR A 118 0.35 -3.57 -18.24
CA THR A 118 0.62 -3.58 -19.70
C THR A 118 1.09 -4.92 -20.24
N THR A 119 1.61 -5.79 -19.38
CA THR A 119 2.16 -7.11 -19.72
C THR A 119 1.19 -8.27 -19.48
N LEU A 120 -0.04 -8.01 -19.03
CA LEU A 120 -1.05 -9.02 -18.71
C LEU A 120 -1.65 -9.64 -19.99
N SER A 121 -0.81 -10.38 -20.73
CA SER A 121 -1.27 -11.19 -21.88
C SER A 121 -2.16 -12.35 -21.43
N GLU A 122 -2.85 -12.98 -22.37
CA GLU A 122 -3.70 -14.15 -22.11
C GLU A 122 -2.94 -15.25 -21.36
N LYS A 123 -1.72 -15.56 -21.80
CA LYS A 123 -0.86 -16.56 -21.15
C LYS A 123 -0.52 -16.17 -19.72
N VAL A 124 -0.07 -14.92 -19.50
CA VAL A 124 0.29 -14.43 -18.15
C VAL A 124 -0.92 -14.50 -17.23
N VAL A 125 -2.10 -14.07 -17.68
CA VAL A 125 -3.34 -14.14 -16.89
C VAL A 125 -3.70 -15.58 -16.53
N GLN A 126 -3.59 -16.52 -17.47
CA GLN A 126 -3.85 -17.94 -17.20
C GLN A 126 -2.88 -18.49 -16.14
N ASP A 127 -1.59 -18.19 -16.26
CA ASP A 127 -0.57 -18.63 -15.32
C ASP A 127 -0.79 -18.03 -13.92
N LEU A 128 -1.11 -16.75 -13.83
CA LEU A 128 -1.48 -16.09 -12.56
C LEU A 128 -2.69 -16.74 -11.89
N LEU A 129 -3.73 -17.05 -12.66
CA LEU A 129 -4.94 -17.64 -12.13
C LEU A 129 -4.77 -19.11 -11.70
N ARG A 130 -3.76 -19.84 -12.21
CA ARG A 130 -3.37 -21.15 -11.65
C ARG A 130 -2.81 -21.00 -10.23
N LEU A 131 -2.08 -19.93 -9.96
CA LEU A 131 -1.46 -19.64 -8.67
C LEU A 131 -2.40 -18.95 -7.67
N ARG A 132 -3.67 -18.71 -8.05
CA ARG A 132 -4.63 -18.00 -7.21
C ARG A 132 -4.87 -18.69 -5.87
N LEU A 133 -5.14 -17.89 -4.85
CA LEU A 133 -5.58 -18.40 -3.57
C LEU A 133 -6.89 -19.18 -3.72
N LYS A 134 -6.92 -20.41 -3.24
CA LYS A 134 -8.12 -21.29 -3.32
C LYS A 134 -8.97 -21.23 -2.05
N SER A 135 -8.33 -20.96 -0.90
CA SER A 135 -8.99 -20.86 0.40
C SER A 135 -8.38 -19.73 1.21
N VAL A 136 -9.18 -19.01 1.99
CA VAL A 136 -8.72 -17.91 2.85
C VAL A 136 -7.67 -18.33 3.89
N TRP A 137 -7.57 -19.61 4.18
CA TRP A 137 -6.59 -20.20 5.10
C TRP A 137 -5.33 -20.70 4.40
N GLY A 138 -5.35 -20.75 3.06
CA GLY A 138 -4.24 -21.25 2.25
C GLY A 138 -3.23 -20.16 1.87
N SER A 139 -2.32 -20.59 1.01
CA SER A 139 -1.36 -19.77 0.28
C SER A 139 -1.79 -19.59 -1.18
N GLY A 140 -1.20 -18.62 -1.87
CA GLY A 140 -1.50 -18.34 -3.27
C GLY A 140 -1.63 -16.85 -3.58
N LEU A 141 -1.84 -16.53 -4.84
CA LEU A 141 -2.07 -15.15 -5.30
C LEU A 141 -3.38 -14.62 -4.73
N PHE A 142 -3.27 -13.68 -3.81
CA PHE A 142 -4.38 -13.15 -3.02
C PHE A 142 -4.87 -11.79 -3.54
N TYR A 143 -3.95 -10.87 -3.87
CA TYR A 143 -4.26 -9.55 -4.42
C TYR A 143 -3.54 -9.29 -5.74
N MET A 144 -4.21 -8.56 -6.63
CA MET A 144 -3.62 -7.94 -7.82
C MET A 144 -3.96 -6.46 -7.84
N GLY A 145 -2.95 -5.60 -7.77
CA GLY A 145 -3.06 -4.16 -7.92
C GLY A 145 -2.65 -3.74 -9.33
N VAL A 146 -3.53 -3.03 -10.03
CA VAL A 146 -3.26 -2.47 -11.35
C VAL A 146 -3.31 -0.95 -11.26
N SER A 147 -2.24 -0.28 -11.71
CA SER A 147 -2.17 1.18 -11.73
C SER A 147 -2.92 1.73 -12.94
N LEU A 148 -3.81 2.70 -12.71
CA LEU A 148 -4.57 3.38 -13.77
C LEU A 148 -4.89 4.80 -13.32
N GLU A 149 -4.44 5.80 -14.10
CA GLU A 149 -4.37 7.19 -13.63
C GLU A 149 -5.50 8.09 -14.16
N GLY A 150 -6.37 7.56 -15.00
CA GLY A 150 -7.48 8.26 -15.64
C GLY A 150 -7.84 7.65 -16.98
N GLY A 151 -8.54 8.40 -17.85
CA GLY A 151 -8.86 8.00 -19.23
C GLY A 151 -7.62 7.96 -20.13
N GLU A 152 -7.81 7.52 -21.41
CA GLU A 152 -6.72 7.17 -22.33
C GLU A 152 -5.70 8.30 -22.51
N ALA A 153 -6.13 9.48 -22.89
CA ALA A 153 -5.22 10.59 -23.15
C ALA A 153 -4.40 11.00 -21.93
N LEU A 154 -5.05 11.00 -20.76
CA LEU A 154 -4.40 11.39 -19.51
C LEU A 154 -3.46 10.31 -19.00
N HIS A 155 -3.89 9.04 -19.02
CA HIS A 155 -3.05 7.94 -18.57
C HIS A 155 -1.78 7.82 -19.42
N ASP A 156 -1.92 7.90 -20.75
CA ASP A 156 -0.79 7.85 -21.69
C ASP A 156 0.17 9.04 -21.49
N SER A 157 -0.37 10.23 -21.20
CA SER A 157 0.44 11.41 -20.86
C SER A 157 1.22 11.19 -19.55
N ILE A 158 0.54 10.78 -18.47
CA ILE A 158 1.17 10.57 -17.16
C ILE A 158 2.23 9.46 -17.22
N THR A 159 1.97 8.39 -17.95
CA THR A 159 2.92 7.27 -18.10
C THR A 159 4.00 7.53 -19.14
N THR A 160 3.89 8.61 -19.91
CA THR A 160 4.75 9.02 -21.02
C THR A 160 4.90 7.98 -22.15
N VAL A 161 3.98 7.03 -22.23
CA VAL A 161 4.01 5.94 -23.23
C VAL A 161 2.66 5.83 -23.94
N PRO A 162 2.56 6.29 -25.20
CA PRO A 162 1.34 6.17 -25.99
C PRO A 162 0.84 4.73 -26.09
N GLY A 163 -0.46 4.52 -25.89
CA GLY A 163 -1.11 3.21 -25.92
C GLY A 163 -0.92 2.39 -24.64
N SER A 164 -0.35 2.95 -23.58
CA SER A 164 -0.23 2.29 -22.29
C SER A 164 -1.61 2.04 -21.67
N PHE A 165 -2.53 3.01 -21.73
CA PHE A 165 -3.91 2.86 -21.29
C PHE A 165 -4.59 1.63 -21.89
N LYS A 166 -4.55 1.53 -23.22
CA LYS A 166 -5.16 0.41 -23.94
C LYS A 166 -4.58 -0.94 -23.52
N LYS A 167 -3.26 -1.03 -23.33
CA LYS A 167 -2.62 -2.28 -22.86
C LYS A 167 -3.02 -2.61 -21.44
N THR A 168 -3.02 -1.62 -20.54
CA THR A 168 -3.39 -1.78 -19.13
C THR A 168 -4.85 -2.21 -18.97
N THR A 169 -5.79 -1.52 -19.64
CA THR A 169 -7.22 -1.84 -19.56
C THR A 169 -7.53 -3.19 -20.16
N GLN A 170 -6.98 -3.55 -21.31
CA GLN A 170 -7.11 -4.88 -21.88
C GLN A 170 -6.55 -5.98 -20.97
N GLY A 171 -5.42 -5.73 -20.30
CA GLY A 171 -4.86 -6.66 -19.32
C GLY A 171 -5.78 -6.86 -18.12
N LEU A 172 -6.30 -5.76 -17.58
CA LEU A 172 -7.24 -5.75 -16.46
C LEU A 172 -8.56 -6.47 -16.83
N GLU A 173 -9.13 -6.17 -17.99
CA GLU A 173 -10.35 -6.79 -18.51
C GLU A 173 -10.20 -8.30 -18.66
N ARG A 174 -9.08 -8.77 -19.26
CA ARG A 174 -8.77 -10.21 -19.34
C ARG A 174 -8.72 -10.85 -17.96
N LEU A 175 -8.00 -10.24 -17.04
CA LEU A 175 -7.85 -10.77 -15.68
C LEU A 175 -9.20 -10.90 -14.98
N VAL A 176 -10.05 -9.87 -15.07
CA VAL A 176 -11.40 -9.91 -14.47
C VAL A 176 -12.29 -10.93 -15.15
N ALA A 177 -12.33 -10.98 -16.49
CA ALA A 177 -13.14 -11.93 -17.26
C ALA A 177 -12.76 -13.36 -16.93
N ARG A 178 -11.47 -13.70 -16.99
CA ARG A 178 -11.00 -15.07 -16.70
C ARG A 178 -11.24 -15.48 -15.25
N ARG A 179 -11.10 -14.55 -14.29
CA ARG A 179 -11.46 -14.81 -12.89
C ARG A 179 -12.96 -15.12 -12.75
N LYS A 180 -13.83 -14.36 -13.46
CA LYS A 180 -15.30 -14.60 -13.47
C LYS A 180 -15.64 -15.97 -14.08
N GLU A 181 -15.05 -16.34 -15.21
CA GLU A 181 -15.22 -17.66 -15.84
C GLU A 181 -14.86 -18.81 -14.89
N LEU A 182 -13.78 -18.65 -14.13
CA LEU A 182 -13.37 -19.63 -13.12
C LEU A 182 -14.25 -19.60 -11.86
N LYS A 183 -15.27 -18.74 -11.79
CA LYS A 183 -16.11 -18.51 -10.60
C LYS A 183 -15.26 -18.32 -9.34
N SER A 184 -14.09 -17.71 -9.48
CA SER A 184 -13.13 -17.55 -8.40
C SER A 184 -13.29 -16.20 -7.71
N ARG A 185 -13.24 -16.21 -6.36
CA ARG A 185 -13.14 -14.98 -5.57
C ARG A 185 -11.76 -14.33 -5.70
N PHE A 186 -10.71 -15.10 -5.90
CA PHE A 186 -9.32 -14.65 -5.90
C PHE A 186 -8.67 -14.74 -7.28
N PRO A 187 -7.66 -13.89 -7.51
CA PRO A 187 -7.19 -12.79 -6.67
C PRO A 187 -8.23 -11.68 -6.52
N LEU A 188 -8.22 -10.99 -5.37
CA LEU A 188 -8.94 -9.73 -5.26
C LEU A 188 -8.20 -8.70 -6.12
N ILE A 189 -8.92 -8.01 -6.98
CA ILE A 189 -8.34 -7.06 -7.92
C ILE A 189 -8.62 -5.65 -7.42
N HIS A 190 -7.61 -4.80 -7.38
CA HIS A 190 -7.79 -3.38 -7.13
C HIS A 190 -7.15 -2.53 -8.23
N VAL A 191 -7.80 -1.42 -8.53
CA VAL A 191 -7.24 -0.34 -9.35
C VAL A 191 -6.68 0.71 -8.42
N THR A 192 -5.47 1.21 -8.70
CA THR A 192 -4.85 2.27 -7.92
C THR A 192 -4.60 3.48 -8.80
N CYS A 193 -5.01 4.66 -8.31
CA CYS A 193 -4.82 5.95 -8.95
C CYS A 193 -4.13 6.90 -7.97
N VAL A 194 -3.08 7.60 -8.40
CA VAL A 194 -2.45 8.66 -7.63
C VAL A 194 -3.14 9.98 -7.95
N ILE A 195 -3.81 10.57 -6.95
CA ILE A 195 -4.52 11.84 -7.11
C ILE A 195 -3.51 12.94 -7.45
N ASN A 196 -3.75 13.67 -8.52
CA ASN A 196 -2.96 14.84 -8.91
C ASN A 196 -3.86 15.90 -9.60
N ARG A 197 -3.33 17.07 -9.86
CA ARG A 197 -4.06 18.16 -10.50
C ARG A 197 -4.61 17.80 -11.88
N GLY A 198 -3.87 17.00 -12.65
CA GLY A 198 -4.26 16.59 -13.99
C GLY A 198 -5.46 15.65 -14.00
N ASN A 199 -5.55 14.73 -13.00
CA ASN A 199 -6.57 13.68 -12.99
C ASN A 199 -7.76 13.91 -12.05
N VAL A 200 -7.83 15.04 -11.35
CA VAL A 200 -8.89 15.27 -10.36
C VAL A 200 -10.31 15.12 -10.96
N ARG A 201 -10.51 15.45 -12.24
CA ARG A 201 -11.80 15.29 -12.93
C ARG A 201 -12.06 13.88 -13.42
N GLU A 202 -11.03 13.06 -13.48
CA GLU A 202 -11.08 11.66 -13.93
C GLU A 202 -11.32 10.66 -12.79
N LEU A 203 -11.31 11.12 -11.52
CA LEU A 203 -11.44 10.23 -10.36
C LEU A 203 -12.78 9.48 -10.37
N VAL A 204 -13.88 10.19 -10.65
CA VAL A 204 -15.22 9.58 -10.69
C VAL A 204 -15.38 8.66 -11.91
N PRO A 205 -15.09 9.08 -13.15
CA PRO A 205 -15.10 8.18 -14.32
C PRO A 205 -14.28 6.91 -14.12
N LEU A 206 -13.09 7.01 -13.52
CA LEU A 206 -12.26 5.87 -13.21
C LEU A 206 -12.90 4.90 -12.21
N TYR A 207 -13.58 5.42 -11.18
CA TYR A 207 -14.36 4.60 -10.25
C TYR A 207 -15.50 3.87 -10.97
N GLU A 208 -16.24 4.57 -11.79
CA GLU A 208 -17.36 4.00 -12.55
C GLU A 208 -16.88 2.88 -13.48
N TYR A 209 -15.80 3.09 -14.22
CA TYR A 209 -15.15 2.05 -15.03
C TYR A 209 -14.76 0.83 -14.19
N ALA A 210 -14.09 1.04 -13.06
CA ALA A 210 -13.68 -0.05 -12.17
C ALA A 210 -14.88 -0.83 -11.61
N ASN A 211 -15.97 -0.12 -11.28
CA ASN A 211 -17.20 -0.71 -10.77
C ASN A 211 -17.95 -1.52 -11.82
N GLU A 212 -18.09 -1.00 -13.04
CA GLU A 212 -18.72 -1.70 -14.17
C GLU A 212 -17.96 -2.98 -14.53
N LEU A 213 -16.64 -2.91 -14.55
CA LEU A 213 -15.80 -4.07 -14.81
C LEU A 213 -15.91 -5.13 -13.69
N GLY A 214 -16.22 -4.73 -12.46
CA GLY A 214 -16.33 -5.62 -11.29
C GLY A 214 -15.00 -5.83 -10.60
N VAL A 215 -14.20 -4.78 -10.52
CA VAL A 215 -13.00 -4.67 -9.67
C VAL A 215 -13.43 -4.67 -8.20
N ASN A 216 -12.63 -5.23 -7.31
CA ASN A 216 -12.99 -5.33 -5.90
C ASN A 216 -12.78 -4.02 -5.13
N VAL A 217 -11.74 -3.25 -5.47
CA VAL A 217 -11.36 -2.00 -4.77
C VAL A 217 -10.88 -0.97 -5.77
N ALA A 218 -11.36 0.26 -5.68
CA ALA A 218 -10.75 1.44 -6.28
C ALA A 218 -10.00 2.21 -5.17
N ASN A 219 -8.68 2.30 -5.29
CA ASN A 219 -7.79 2.89 -4.31
C ASN A 219 -7.20 4.20 -4.83
N TYR A 220 -7.51 5.29 -4.18
CA TYR A 220 -6.98 6.61 -4.49
C TYR A 220 -5.91 7.00 -3.49
N VAL A 221 -4.70 7.25 -3.99
CA VAL A 221 -3.50 7.49 -3.18
C VAL A 221 -3.12 8.96 -3.30
N LEU A 222 -2.71 9.58 -2.21
CA LEU A 222 -2.14 10.92 -2.27
C LEU A 222 -0.84 10.90 -3.08
N SER A 223 -0.65 11.90 -3.93
CA SER A 223 0.65 12.17 -4.51
C SER A 223 1.62 12.56 -3.40
N SER A 224 2.78 11.94 -3.33
CA SER A 224 3.77 12.25 -2.30
C SER A 224 5.00 12.87 -2.95
N PRO A 225 5.43 14.06 -2.49
CA PRO A 225 6.68 14.66 -2.92
C PRO A 225 7.91 13.98 -2.26
N ALA A 226 7.67 13.08 -1.31
CA ALA A 226 8.74 12.32 -0.68
C ALA A 226 9.32 11.32 -1.69
N THR A 227 10.54 11.55 -2.14
CA THR A 227 11.26 10.60 -2.97
C THR A 227 11.63 9.38 -2.14
N TYR A 228 11.23 8.19 -2.56
CA TYR A 228 11.77 6.95 -2.02
C TYR A 228 13.25 6.90 -2.33
N TRP A 229 14.01 6.37 -1.37
CA TRP A 229 15.43 6.35 -1.54
C TRP A 229 15.93 4.92 -1.71
N HIS A 230 16.64 4.70 -2.79
CA HIS A 230 17.20 3.41 -3.13
C HIS A 230 18.70 3.57 -3.44
N GLY A 231 19.53 3.29 -2.45
CA GLY A 231 20.96 3.09 -2.68
C GLY A 231 21.87 4.31 -2.65
N LYS A 232 21.38 5.52 -2.33
CA LYS A 232 22.28 6.67 -2.18
C LYS A 232 22.74 6.83 -0.72
N ASP A 233 24.05 6.98 -0.51
CA ASP A 233 24.63 7.28 0.80
C ASP A 233 24.39 8.74 1.17
N TYR A 234 23.31 9.00 1.86
CA TYR A 234 23.10 10.28 2.57
C TYR A 234 22.49 10.04 3.95
N ASP A 235 22.58 11.05 4.78
CA ASP A 235 22.05 10.97 6.13
C ASP A 235 20.52 10.81 6.09
N GLN A 236 20.08 9.58 6.38
CA GLN A 236 18.67 9.21 6.38
C GLN A 236 17.89 9.95 7.47
N ASP A 237 18.54 10.23 8.60
CA ASP A 237 17.94 10.96 9.70
C ASP A 237 17.71 12.42 9.33
N GLU A 238 18.69 13.07 8.70
CA GLU A 238 18.55 14.44 8.21
C GLU A 238 17.39 14.56 7.23
N ARG A 239 17.30 13.63 6.28
CA ARG A 239 16.22 13.62 5.30
C ARG A 239 14.84 13.49 5.92
N LEU A 240 14.67 12.59 6.89
CA LEU A 240 13.40 12.41 7.58
C LEU A 240 12.98 13.67 8.35
N GLN A 241 13.93 14.46 8.82
CA GLN A 241 13.69 15.70 9.53
C GLN A 241 13.40 16.89 8.59
N ARG A 242 13.75 16.81 7.31
CA ARG A 242 13.40 17.85 6.34
C ARG A 242 11.93 17.74 5.97
N PRO A 243 11.14 18.83 6.04
CA PRO A 243 9.78 18.83 5.51
C PRO A 243 9.76 18.42 4.04
N THR A 244 8.72 17.71 3.63
CA THR A 244 8.48 17.43 2.22
C THR A 244 8.27 18.72 1.44
N ALA A 245 8.64 18.70 0.16
CA ALA A 245 8.27 19.80 -0.74
C ALA A 245 6.73 19.94 -0.78
N PRO A 246 6.22 21.15 -1.04
CA PRO A 246 4.80 21.33 -1.29
C PRO A 246 4.31 20.44 -2.42
N VAL A 247 3.09 19.93 -2.30
CA VAL A 247 2.42 19.25 -3.40
C VAL A 247 1.84 20.27 -4.39
N GLU A 248 1.65 19.84 -5.61
CA GLU A 248 0.91 20.64 -6.60
C GLU A 248 -0.52 20.88 -6.10
N GLU A 249 -0.90 22.15 -5.98
CA GLU A 249 -2.22 22.52 -5.45
C GLU A 249 -3.34 22.13 -6.40
N ILE A 250 -4.42 21.62 -5.81
CA ILE A 250 -5.68 21.36 -6.50
C ILE A 250 -6.73 22.32 -5.95
N GLU A 251 -7.55 22.91 -6.84
CA GLU A 251 -8.62 23.79 -6.43
C GLU A 251 -9.54 23.10 -5.40
N PRO A 252 -9.67 23.65 -4.16
CA PRO A 252 -10.29 22.94 -3.04
C PRO A 252 -11.76 22.56 -3.26
N LYS A 253 -12.55 23.43 -3.92
CA LYS A 253 -13.98 23.16 -4.21
C LYS A 253 -14.12 22.04 -5.24
N LEU A 254 -13.30 22.06 -6.29
CA LEU A 254 -13.28 21.02 -7.31
C LEU A 254 -12.92 19.67 -6.70
N LEU A 255 -11.81 19.61 -5.94
CA LEU A 255 -11.37 18.37 -5.31
C LEU A 255 -12.42 17.82 -4.34
N ARG A 256 -12.96 18.68 -3.46
CA ARG A 256 -14.02 18.28 -2.54
C ARG A 256 -15.25 17.72 -3.28
N GLY A 257 -15.71 18.40 -4.31
CA GLY A 257 -16.85 17.93 -5.11
C GLY A 257 -16.61 16.57 -5.73
N GLN A 258 -15.42 16.33 -6.31
CA GLN A 258 -15.08 15.03 -6.88
C GLN A 258 -14.98 13.92 -5.82
N LEU A 259 -14.40 14.19 -4.65
CA LEU A 259 -14.29 13.22 -3.58
C LEU A 259 -15.64 12.88 -2.94
N GLN A 260 -16.54 13.86 -2.79
CA GLN A 260 -17.90 13.63 -2.31
C GLN A 260 -18.71 12.80 -3.30
N LEU A 261 -18.63 13.13 -4.60
CA LEU A 261 -19.28 12.34 -5.65
C LEU A 261 -18.74 10.90 -5.71
N LEU A 262 -17.44 10.69 -5.51
CA LEU A 262 -16.87 9.36 -5.35
C LEU A 262 -17.50 8.58 -4.19
N GLN A 263 -17.71 9.23 -3.03
CA GLN A 263 -18.35 8.60 -1.89
C GLN A 263 -19.80 8.23 -2.19
N GLU A 264 -20.56 9.14 -2.83
CA GLU A 264 -21.94 8.89 -3.27
C GLU A 264 -22.02 7.70 -4.23
N LYS A 265 -21.18 7.68 -5.28
CA LYS A 265 -21.13 6.56 -6.22
C LYS A 265 -20.73 5.25 -5.56
N SER A 266 -19.81 5.30 -4.59
CA SER A 266 -19.36 4.10 -3.88
C SER A 266 -20.42 3.54 -2.91
N ALA A 267 -21.34 4.36 -2.43
CA ALA A 267 -22.42 3.92 -1.55
C ALA A 267 -23.41 2.99 -2.24
N VAL A 268 -23.57 3.12 -3.57
CA VAL A 268 -24.46 2.29 -4.38
C VAL A 268 -23.71 1.27 -5.25
N GLY A 269 -22.40 1.42 -5.38
CA GLY A 269 -21.54 0.54 -6.16
C GLY A 269 -21.14 -0.74 -5.42
N THR A 270 -20.66 -1.73 -6.17
CA THR A 270 -20.10 -2.99 -5.62
C THR A 270 -18.60 -2.91 -5.37
N THR A 271 -17.90 -1.98 -6.03
CA THR A 271 -16.47 -1.73 -5.86
C THR A 271 -16.24 -0.88 -4.62
N GLN A 272 -15.40 -1.38 -3.72
CA GLN A 272 -15.06 -0.67 -2.49
C GLN A 272 -14.18 0.54 -2.80
N LEU A 273 -14.58 1.72 -2.37
CA LEU A 273 -13.73 2.92 -2.39
C LEU A 273 -12.73 2.87 -1.23
N ARG A 274 -11.47 3.21 -1.50
CA ARG A 274 -10.42 3.36 -0.50
C ARG A 274 -9.57 4.59 -0.81
N PHE A 275 -9.21 5.32 0.24
CA PHE A 275 -8.18 6.34 0.20
C PHE A 275 -6.92 5.88 0.95
N SER A 276 -5.75 6.30 0.48
CA SER A 276 -4.46 6.08 1.15
C SER A 276 -3.73 7.42 1.29
N PRO A 277 -3.24 7.75 2.49
CA PRO A 277 -3.08 6.93 3.71
C PRO A 277 -4.39 6.43 4.32
N ASN A 278 -4.29 5.40 5.19
CA ASN A 278 -5.46 4.86 5.87
C ASN A 278 -6.14 5.91 6.76
N TYR A 279 -7.46 5.83 6.87
CA TYR A 279 -8.34 6.69 7.70
C TYR A 279 -8.36 8.16 7.30
N ILE A 280 -7.73 8.53 6.19
CA ILE A 280 -7.76 9.91 5.71
C ILE A 280 -9.18 10.33 5.33
N THR A 281 -9.58 11.52 5.75
CA THR A 281 -10.89 12.09 5.45
C THR A 281 -10.84 12.95 4.19
N VAL A 282 -12.02 13.21 3.59
CA VAL A 282 -12.12 14.16 2.46
C VAL A 282 -11.58 15.54 2.85
N ASP A 283 -11.88 16.00 4.06
CA ASP A 283 -11.38 17.30 4.54
C ASP A 283 -9.86 17.34 4.60
N GLU A 284 -9.24 16.26 5.08
CA GLU A 284 -7.78 16.19 5.16
C GLU A 284 -7.14 16.05 3.78
N ILE A 285 -7.76 15.32 2.84
CA ILE A 285 -7.29 15.28 1.45
C ILE A 285 -7.29 16.69 0.84
N VAL A 286 -8.36 17.45 1.06
CA VAL A 286 -8.44 18.84 0.57
C VAL A 286 -7.37 19.73 1.24
N ARG A 287 -7.18 19.60 2.56
CA ARG A 287 -6.11 20.32 3.28
C ARG A 287 -4.72 19.96 2.76
N TYR A 288 -4.50 18.68 2.46
CA TYR A 288 -3.23 18.19 1.93
C TYR A 288 -2.88 18.87 0.59
N TYR A 289 -3.82 18.87 -0.36
CA TYR A 289 -3.63 19.52 -1.67
C TYR A 289 -3.77 21.05 -1.63
N SER A 290 -4.03 21.63 -0.48
CA SER A 290 -3.93 23.08 -0.20
C SER A 290 -2.64 23.42 0.57
N ASN A 291 -1.72 22.47 0.76
CA ASN A 291 -0.50 22.59 1.54
C ASN A 291 -0.74 23.07 3.00
N GLN A 292 -1.86 22.64 3.60
CA GLN A 292 -2.28 23.02 4.95
C GLN A 292 -2.27 21.85 5.95
N SER A 293 -1.85 20.67 5.52
CA SER A 293 -1.76 19.49 6.37
C SER A 293 -0.57 19.57 7.33
N SER A 294 -0.74 18.99 8.52
CA SER A 294 0.34 18.84 9.49
C SER A 294 0.75 17.38 9.59
N TYR A 295 2.06 17.10 9.53
CA TYR A 295 2.57 15.74 9.78
C TYR A 295 2.22 15.23 11.18
N GLN A 296 1.96 16.12 12.15
CA GLN A 296 1.55 15.79 13.52
C GLN A 296 0.17 15.13 13.58
N ASP A 297 -0.66 15.26 12.56
CA ASP A 297 -1.98 14.60 12.47
C ASP A 297 -1.89 13.15 11.95
N TYR A 298 -0.65 12.63 11.80
CA TYR A 298 -0.40 11.28 11.27
C TYR A 298 0.45 10.45 12.22
N ARG A 299 0.38 9.14 12.05
CA ARG A 299 1.19 8.16 12.78
C ARG A 299 1.66 7.04 11.85
N CYS A 300 2.79 6.42 12.18
CA CYS A 300 3.35 5.35 11.39
C CYS A 300 3.65 4.12 12.25
N TYR A 301 3.16 2.96 11.79
CA TYR A 301 3.41 1.66 12.42
C TYR A 301 4.25 0.72 11.53
N ILE A 302 4.72 1.22 10.40
CA ILE A 302 5.39 0.41 9.37
C ILE A 302 6.60 -0.35 9.92
N PRO A 303 7.53 0.24 10.69
CA PRO A 303 8.70 -0.47 11.18
C PRO A 303 8.41 -1.62 12.16
N TRP A 304 7.15 -1.75 12.63
CA TRP A 304 6.70 -2.87 13.45
C TRP A 304 5.92 -3.92 12.67
N THR A 305 5.54 -3.63 11.43
CA THR A 305 4.59 -4.44 10.67
C THR A 305 5.13 -4.92 9.34
N LYS A 306 6.01 -4.15 8.70
CA LYS A 306 6.42 -4.37 7.32
C LYS A 306 7.94 -4.28 7.17
N VAL A 307 8.46 -5.01 6.19
CA VAL A 307 9.84 -4.95 5.71
C VAL A 307 9.82 -4.80 4.20
N ALA A 308 10.80 -4.11 3.63
CA ALA A 308 10.97 -4.02 2.19
C ALA A 308 12.38 -4.46 1.78
N PHE A 309 12.49 -5.06 0.61
CA PHE A 309 13.71 -5.53 -0.01
C PHE A 309 13.87 -4.84 -1.35
N SER A 310 14.99 -4.16 -1.56
CA SER A 310 15.33 -3.59 -2.86
C SER A 310 15.73 -4.68 -3.84
N ALA A 311 15.76 -4.35 -5.14
CA ALA A 311 16.27 -5.26 -6.15
C ALA A 311 17.74 -5.64 -5.93
N TYR A 312 18.50 -4.81 -5.22
CA TYR A 312 19.93 -5.06 -4.90
C TYR A 312 20.15 -5.73 -3.54
N GLY A 313 19.10 -6.20 -2.88
CA GLY A 313 19.22 -6.93 -1.61
C GLY A 313 19.27 -6.05 -0.36
N ASP A 314 19.13 -4.74 -0.48
CA ASP A 314 19.01 -3.89 0.69
C ASP A 314 17.70 -4.14 1.42
N VAL A 315 17.73 -4.10 2.74
CA VAL A 315 16.59 -4.27 3.62
C VAL A 315 16.20 -2.94 4.22
N PHE A 316 14.91 -2.61 4.12
CA PHE A 316 14.35 -1.37 4.64
C PHE A 316 13.28 -1.67 5.68
N SER A 317 13.29 -0.97 6.81
CA SER A 317 12.21 -1.03 7.80
C SER A 317 11.02 -0.13 7.41
N CYS A 318 11.25 0.83 6.56
CA CYS A 318 10.26 1.60 5.80
C CYS A 318 10.93 2.09 4.51
N PRO A 319 10.19 2.57 3.50
CA PRO A 319 10.78 3.00 2.22
C PRO A 319 11.87 4.08 2.34
N HIS A 320 11.95 4.77 3.49
CA HIS A 320 12.90 5.86 3.72
C HIS A 320 14.05 5.50 4.66
N TYR A 321 14.08 4.27 5.23
CA TYR A 321 15.09 3.92 6.23
C TYR A 321 15.69 2.53 5.99
N ARG A 322 16.91 2.52 5.46
CA ARG A 322 17.69 1.29 5.20
C ARG A 322 18.14 0.68 6.53
N ALA A 323 17.82 -0.59 6.70
CA ALA A 323 18.13 -1.37 7.89
C ALA A 323 19.45 -2.14 7.78
N GLY A 324 19.76 -2.66 6.59
CA GLY A 324 20.91 -3.50 6.31
C GLY A 324 20.77 -4.19 4.96
N ASN A 325 21.20 -5.44 4.87
CA ASN A 325 21.16 -6.25 3.65
C ASN A 325 20.56 -7.65 3.91
N VAL A 326 20.10 -8.35 2.87
CA VAL A 326 19.53 -9.71 2.94
C VAL A 326 20.53 -10.77 3.43
N GLU A 327 21.82 -10.49 3.36
CA GLU A 327 22.88 -11.36 3.86
C GLU A 327 22.98 -11.31 5.40
N ASP A 328 22.50 -10.25 6.04
CA ASP A 328 22.49 -10.11 7.48
C ASP A 328 21.65 -11.23 8.12
N ARG A 329 22.14 -11.82 9.22
CA ARG A 329 21.50 -12.97 9.89
C ARG A 329 20.05 -12.72 10.27
N SER A 330 19.73 -11.54 10.79
CA SER A 330 18.39 -11.12 11.20
C SER A 330 17.62 -10.39 10.11
N MET A 331 18.15 -10.35 8.86
CA MET A 331 17.69 -9.43 7.82
C MET A 331 17.55 -7.98 8.37
N ALA A 332 18.42 -7.62 9.28
CA ALA A 332 18.45 -6.32 9.96
C ALA A 332 17.19 -5.91 10.72
N TRP A 333 16.15 -6.76 10.79
CA TRP A 333 14.84 -6.45 11.40
C TRP A 333 14.92 -6.07 12.89
N GLN A 334 15.87 -6.66 13.62
CA GLN A 334 16.11 -6.41 15.05
C GLN A 334 17.48 -5.78 15.33
N SER A 335 18.15 -5.20 14.33
CA SER A 335 19.41 -4.49 14.54
C SER A 335 19.21 -3.32 15.52
N GLU A 336 20.27 -2.94 16.23
CA GLU A 336 20.27 -1.81 17.17
C GLU A 336 19.77 -0.54 16.47
N ARG A 337 20.30 -0.25 15.27
CA ARG A 337 19.89 0.88 14.44
C ARG A 337 18.36 0.93 14.23
N ILE A 338 17.72 -0.22 13.95
CA ILE A 338 16.27 -0.28 13.75
C ILE A 338 15.49 -0.15 15.04
N ARG A 339 16.02 -0.66 16.16
CA ARG A 339 15.42 -0.46 17.48
C ARG A 339 15.39 1.01 17.85
N ASP A 340 16.50 1.72 17.66
CA ASP A 340 16.61 3.15 17.93
C ASP A 340 15.68 3.95 17.01
N PHE A 341 15.64 3.60 15.72
CA PHE A 341 14.72 4.22 14.77
C PHE A 341 13.25 4.05 15.19
N ARG A 342 12.84 2.85 15.65
CA ARG A 342 11.50 2.62 16.17
C ARG A 342 11.17 3.48 17.39
N VAL A 343 12.10 3.57 18.34
CA VAL A 343 11.94 4.41 19.55
C VAL A 343 11.76 5.87 19.17
N LYS A 344 12.62 6.38 18.27
CA LYS A 344 12.55 7.76 17.77
C LYS A 344 11.24 8.02 17.03
N LEU A 345 10.85 7.13 16.10
CA LEU A 345 9.60 7.27 15.34
C LEU A 345 8.36 7.23 16.25
N LYS A 346 8.35 6.37 17.27
CA LYS A 346 7.24 6.33 18.23
C LYS A 346 7.07 7.68 18.95
N LYS A 347 8.18 8.29 19.36
CA LYS A 347 8.19 9.59 20.03
C LYS A 347 7.64 10.69 19.12
N GLU A 348 8.05 10.73 17.86
CA GLU A 348 7.68 11.76 16.88
C GLU A 348 6.26 11.53 16.26
N GLY A 349 5.76 10.29 16.27
CA GLY A 349 4.55 9.90 15.54
C GLY A 349 4.83 9.61 14.07
N ILE A 350 5.21 10.62 13.29
CA ILE A 350 5.91 10.55 12.00
C ILE A 350 6.92 11.70 11.91
N PHE A 351 7.84 11.61 10.99
CA PHE A 351 8.78 12.70 10.73
C PHE A 351 8.21 13.70 9.72
N PRO A 352 8.68 14.97 9.71
CA PRO A 352 8.27 15.96 8.72
C PRO A 352 8.38 15.47 7.27
N GLY A 353 9.45 14.73 6.94
CA GLY A 353 9.70 14.14 5.63
C GLY A 353 8.79 12.97 5.26
N CYS A 354 7.87 12.56 6.15
CA CYS A 354 6.91 11.48 5.90
C CYS A 354 5.52 11.99 5.50
N LEU A 355 5.28 13.30 5.48
CA LEU A 355 3.97 13.84 5.10
C LEU A 355 3.62 13.42 3.66
N GLY A 356 2.42 12.91 3.45
CA GLY A 356 1.97 12.35 2.18
C GLY A 356 2.35 10.88 1.94
N CYS A 357 3.12 10.26 2.83
CA CYS A 357 3.43 8.83 2.70
C CYS A 357 2.16 7.97 2.79
N CYS A 358 1.88 7.21 1.73
CA CYS A 358 0.71 6.33 1.64
C CYS A 358 0.69 5.20 2.68
N GLN A 359 1.79 4.98 3.38
CA GLN A 359 1.93 3.96 4.41
C GLN A 359 1.63 4.47 5.83
N SER A 360 1.54 5.80 6.03
CA SER A 360 1.14 6.39 7.31
C SER A 360 -0.37 6.19 7.57
N GLU A 361 -0.81 6.51 8.78
CA GLU A 361 -2.22 6.52 9.17
C GLU A 361 -2.59 7.93 9.62
N TYR A 362 -3.71 8.46 9.10
CA TYR A 362 -4.26 9.71 9.56
C TYR A 362 -5.06 9.48 10.85
N ILE A 363 -4.74 10.24 11.90
CA ILE A 363 -5.37 10.12 13.21
C ILE A 363 -5.97 11.45 13.69
N GLY A 364 -5.81 12.51 12.93
CA GLY A 364 -6.39 13.83 13.21
C GLY A 364 -5.93 14.42 14.54
N SER A 365 -6.75 15.25 15.15
CA SER A 365 -6.46 15.93 16.41
C SER A 365 -6.19 14.99 17.61
N MET A 366 -6.63 13.74 17.54
CA MET A 366 -6.31 12.73 18.57
C MET A 366 -4.80 12.47 18.70
N ALA A 367 -4.01 12.76 17.66
CA ALA A 367 -2.56 12.66 17.69
C ALA A 367 -1.93 13.67 18.66
N ARG A 368 -2.47 14.85 18.72
CA ARG A 368 -1.90 15.98 19.48
C ARG A 368 -1.97 15.78 20.99
N GLU A 369 -2.96 14.99 21.46
CA GLU A 369 -3.14 14.74 22.89
C GLU A 369 -2.14 13.71 23.46
N VAL A 370 -1.55 12.85 22.61
CA VAL A 370 -0.66 11.76 23.03
C VAL A 370 0.81 12.18 23.06
N VAL A 371 1.19 13.29 22.42
CA VAL A 371 2.58 13.74 22.25
C VAL A 371 3.07 14.64 23.39
N THR A 372 2.20 15.17 24.25
CA THR A 372 2.65 15.95 25.42
C THR A 372 3.17 15.01 26.52
N GLU A 373 4.46 15.08 26.83
CA GLU A 373 5.21 14.23 27.76
C GLU A 373 4.59 14.10 29.17
N ASP A 374 3.66 14.97 29.55
CA ASP A 374 3.03 14.99 30.89
C ASP A 374 1.79 14.10 31.03
N ARG A 375 1.31 13.43 29.97
CA ARG A 375 0.11 12.59 30.02
C ARG A 375 0.35 11.09 29.88
N VAL A 376 1.57 10.60 29.95
CA VAL A 376 1.86 9.15 30.14
C VAL A 376 1.43 8.68 31.53
N GLN A 377 0.99 9.59 32.39
CA GLN A 377 0.40 9.24 33.67
C GLN A 377 -1.09 8.93 33.53
N ARG A 378 -1.38 7.63 33.51
CA ARG A 378 -2.67 7.04 33.86
C ARG A 378 -3.84 7.32 32.89
N VAL A 379 -3.93 6.54 31.84
CA VAL A 379 -5.25 6.07 31.43
C VAL A 379 -5.72 5.13 32.54
N LYS A 380 -6.34 5.67 33.57
CA LYS A 380 -7.24 4.90 34.42
C LYS A 380 -8.38 4.45 33.53
N PHE A 381 -8.43 3.15 33.22
CA PHE A 381 -9.66 2.54 32.76
C PHE A 381 -10.72 2.79 33.86
N SER A 382 -11.49 3.84 33.71
CA SER A 382 -12.70 4.00 34.47
C SER A 382 -13.69 2.97 33.93
N LYS A 383 -14.17 2.10 34.78
CA LYS A 383 -15.16 1.06 34.49
C LYS A 383 -16.56 1.59 34.09
N THR A 384 -16.67 2.84 33.64
CA THR A 384 -17.97 3.51 33.41
C THR A 384 -18.08 4.20 32.07
N GLN A 385 -17.45 3.66 31.01
CA GLN A 385 -17.81 4.03 29.63
C GLN A 385 -17.55 2.83 28.70
N GLU A 386 -18.43 1.84 28.79
CA GLU A 386 -18.46 0.69 27.89
C GLU A 386 -19.10 0.99 26.52
N SER A 387 -19.36 2.27 26.15
CA SER A 387 -20.11 2.58 24.93
C SER A 387 -19.39 3.36 23.85
N ASP A 388 -18.18 3.94 24.06
CA ASP A 388 -17.64 4.88 23.08
C ASP A 388 -16.19 4.64 22.60
N CYS A 389 -15.65 3.45 22.77
CA CYS A 389 -14.43 3.09 22.05
C CYS A 389 -14.78 2.48 20.67
N VAL A 390 -15.48 3.25 19.85
CA VAL A 390 -15.71 2.93 18.45
C VAL A 390 -14.45 3.32 17.68
N ILE A 391 -13.53 2.38 17.56
CA ILE A 391 -12.63 2.38 16.40
C ILE A 391 -13.58 2.35 15.20
N PRO A 392 -13.54 3.31 14.26
CA PRO A 392 -14.44 3.26 13.11
C PRO A 392 -14.10 2.02 12.28
N ALA A 393 -14.72 0.91 12.66
CA ALA A 393 -14.85 -0.22 11.78
C ALA A 393 -15.79 0.21 10.67
N PHE A 394 -15.42 0.03 9.43
CA PHE A 394 -16.25 0.16 8.26
C PHE A 394 -17.67 -0.29 8.58
N ARG A 395 -18.57 0.64 8.91
CA ARG A 395 -20.00 0.39 8.94
C ARG A 395 -20.48 0.43 7.49
N ARG A 396 -20.71 -0.73 6.93
CA ARG A 396 -21.79 -0.86 5.95
C ARG A 396 -23.08 -0.88 6.76
N GLU A 397 -23.88 0.16 6.66
CA GLU A 397 -25.31 0.04 6.84
C GLU A 397 -25.82 -0.78 5.65
N ILE A 398 -26.22 -2.00 5.90
CA ILE A 398 -27.03 -2.78 4.97
C ILE A 398 -28.44 -2.20 5.11
N PRO A 399 -29.08 -1.69 4.06
CA PRO A 399 -30.48 -1.29 4.12
C PRO A 399 -31.34 -2.52 4.46
N GLY A 400 -32.28 -2.33 5.37
CA GLY A 400 -33.07 -3.30 6.08
C GLY A 400 -33.68 -4.43 5.25
N GLU A 401 -33.54 -5.63 5.75
CA GLU A 401 -34.55 -6.66 5.59
C GLU A 401 -35.67 -6.39 6.60
N HIS A 402 -36.77 -5.85 6.09
CA HIS A 402 -38.04 -5.93 6.76
C HIS A 402 -38.52 -7.38 6.75
N THR A 403 -38.35 -8.10 7.85
CA THR A 403 -39.17 -9.26 8.13
C THR A 403 -40.24 -8.85 9.09
N GLY A 404 -41.39 -8.52 8.55
CA GLY A 404 -42.62 -8.54 9.29
C GLY A 404 -42.98 -9.99 9.65
N TYR A 405 -43.22 -10.25 10.89
CA TYR A 405 -44.12 -11.29 11.36
C TYR A 405 -44.98 -10.65 12.46
N GLU A 406 -46.22 -10.37 12.06
CA GLU A 406 -47.35 -10.21 12.97
C GLU A 406 -47.86 -11.57 13.42
N SER A 407 -48.39 -11.56 14.61
CA SER A 407 -49.22 -12.49 15.37
C SER A 407 -48.52 -13.57 16.17
#